data_e3199983e9ff7a434c31a27ea5e98820
#
_entry.id   e3199983e9ff7a434c31a27ea5e98820
#
_cell.length_a   1.000
_cell.length_b   1.000
_cell.length_c   1.000
_cell.angle_alpha   90.00
_cell.angle_beta   90.00
_cell.angle_gamma   90.00
#
_symmetry.space_group_name_H-M   'P 1'
#
loop_
_entity.id
_entity.type
_entity.pdbx_description
1 polymer ?
#
loop_
_entity_poly.entity_id
_entity_poly.type
_entity_poly.pdbx_seq_one_letter_code
_entity_poly.pdbx_strand_id
1 'polypeptide(L)'
;MAAIRLFQQKGVKAVRMDDIANHLQISKRTLYEIYDNKEDLLLEGIKRTEEIYSREMEEFACKNNDVMRIILHFYEVKLQQLEYINPLFFTEMTRYHKVDDYLNKISVEKKQNVLQFFMRGIAEGYFLPSLNYDIVVWLGEASMNYVMNSKLYEEYPLQEIFKNFVSVLLRGYCTEKGQRMLDATLF
;
A
#
# COMPACT_ATOMS: atom_id res chain seq x y z
N MET A 1 -0.98 -14.49 9.59
CA MET A 1 -1.95 -13.37 9.39
C MET A 1 -2.33 -12.65 10.69
N ALA A 2 -2.63 -13.33 11.82
CA ALA A 2 -3.03 -12.62 13.05
C ALA A 2 -1.94 -11.71 13.63
N ALA A 3 -0.66 -12.12 13.62
CA ALA A 3 0.44 -11.30 14.11
C ALA A 3 0.60 -9.97 13.34
N ILE A 4 0.50 -10.00 12.00
CA ILE A 4 0.62 -8.77 11.20
C ILE A 4 -0.52 -7.79 11.49
N ARG A 5 -1.73 -8.29 11.76
CA ARG A 5 -2.87 -7.44 12.15
C ARG A 5 -2.61 -6.72 13.48
N LEU A 6 -1.96 -7.36 14.45
CA LEU A 6 -1.58 -6.69 15.70
C LEU A 6 -0.58 -5.56 15.45
N PHE A 7 0.42 -5.79 14.60
CA PHE A 7 1.36 -4.74 14.21
C PHE A 7 0.67 -3.59 13.48
N GLN A 8 -0.23 -3.90 12.56
CA GLN A 8 -1.00 -2.90 11.83
C GLN A 8 -1.90 -2.06 12.75
N GLN A 9 -2.52 -2.67 13.75
CA GLN A 9 -3.43 -1.97 14.67
C GLN A 9 -2.73 -1.15 15.74
N LYS A 10 -1.59 -1.62 16.26
CA LYS A 10 -0.94 -1.03 17.44
C LYS A 10 0.40 -0.34 17.14
N GLY A 11 0.92 -0.48 15.92
CA GLY A 11 2.30 -0.16 15.59
C GLY A 11 3.25 -1.32 15.94
N VAL A 12 4.43 -1.33 15.32
CA VAL A 12 5.38 -2.44 15.49
C VAL A 12 6.05 -2.40 16.86
N LYS A 13 6.41 -1.20 17.35
CA LYS A 13 7.10 -1.04 18.63
C LYS A 13 6.28 -1.50 19.82
N ALA A 14 4.99 -1.18 19.83
CA ALA A 14 4.08 -1.47 20.94
C ALA A 14 3.81 -2.97 21.14
N VAL A 15 4.00 -3.78 20.09
CA VAL A 15 3.69 -5.21 20.11
C VAL A 15 4.95 -6.03 20.47
N ARG A 16 4.87 -6.85 21.50
CA ARG A 16 5.94 -7.77 21.90
C ARG A 16 5.66 -9.18 21.40
N MET A 17 6.69 -10.03 21.33
CA MET A 17 6.54 -11.45 20.97
C MET A 17 5.56 -12.18 21.93
N ASP A 18 5.56 -11.79 23.21
CA ASP A 18 4.65 -12.35 24.21
C ASP A 18 3.18 -11.99 23.92
N ASP A 19 2.91 -10.76 23.46
CA ASP A 19 1.57 -10.33 23.08
C ASP A 19 1.05 -11.14 21.88
N ILE A 20 1.94 -11.45 20.94
CA ILE A 20 1.62 -12.26 19.77
C ILE A 20 1.35 -13.71 20.18
N ALA A 21 2.21 -14.30 21.03
CA ALA A 21 2.02 -15.67 21.53
C ALA A 21 0.68 -15.81 22.26
N ASN A 22 0.36 -14.86 23.14
CA ASN A 22 -0.91 -14.82 23.87
C ASN A 22 -2.11 -14.67 22.92
N HIS A 23 -2.01 -13.77 21.93
CA HIS A 23 -3.07 -13.56 20.94
C HIS A 23 -3.33 -14.81 20.08
N LEU A 24 -2.28 -15.55 19.74
CA LEU A 24 -2.35 -16.79 18.98
C LEU A 24 -2.69 -18.03 19.87
N GLN A 25 -2.79 -17.86 21.18
CA GLN A 25 -3.00 -18.94 22.14
C GLN A 25 -1.95 -20.06 22.03
N ILE A 26 -0.71 -19.69 21.77
CA ILE A 26 0.45 -20.59 21.73
C ILE A 26 1.46 -20.20 22.80
N SER A 27 2.35 -21.15 23.17
CA SER A 27 3.44 -20.82 24.09
C SER A 27 4.45 -19.87 23.42
N LYS A 28 5.09 -19.01 24.24
CA LYS A 28 6.22 -18.19 23.78
C LYS A 28 7.32 -19.05 23.14
N ARG A 29 7.59 -20.22 23.74
CA ARG A 29 8.57 -21.18 23.21
C ARG A 29 8.21 -21.61 21.80
N THR A 30 6.97 -21.99 21.54
CA THR A 30 6.49 -22.39 20.20
C THR A 30 6.66 -21.27 19.18
N LEU A 31 6.40 -20.00 19.58
CA LEU A 31 6.61 -18.86 18.67
C LEU A 31 8.09 -18.68 18.32
N TYR A 32 9.00 -18.83 19.28
CA TYR A 32 10.45 -18.73 19.06
C TYR A 32 11.05 -19.95 18.36
N GLU A 33 10.38 -21.09 18.34
CA GLU A 33 10.75 -22.25 17.53
C GLU A 33 10.46 -22.02 16.03
N ILE A 34 9.55 -21.07 15.69
CA ILE A 34 9.16 -20.75 14.31
C ILE A 34 9.89 -19.48 13.81
N TYR A 35 10.06 -18.48 14.67
CA TYR A 35 10.66 -17.19 14.33
C TYR A 35 11.72 -16.82 15.37
N ASP A 36 12.95 -16.60 14.91
CA ASP A 36 14.08 -16.25 15.80
C ASP A 36 13.85 -14.94 16.55
N ASN A 37 13.17 -13.98 15.90
CA ASN A 37 12.93 -12.66 16.46
C ASN A 37 11.68 -12.00 15.84
N LYS A 38 11.34 -10.80 16.36
CA LYS A 38 10.20 -10.01 15.91
C LYS A 38 10.34 -9.52 14.46
N GLU A 39 11.57 -9.25 14.01
CA GLU A 39 11.83 -8.78 12.65
C GLU A 39 11.51 -9.85 11.61
N ASP A 40 11.88 -11.10 11.86
CA ASP A 40 11.60 -12.23 10.96
C ASP A 40 10.09 -12.48 10.85
N LEU A 41 9.39 -12.42 11.98
CA LEU A 41 7.94 -12.55 12.01
C LEU A 41 7.24 -11.38 11.26
N LEU A 42 7.74 -10.15 11.46
CA LEU A 42 7.21 -8.97 10.78
C LEU A 42 7.42 -9.07 9.27
N LEU A 43 8.64 -9.42 8.84
CA LEU A 43 8.98 -9.60 7.43
C LEU A 43 8.10 -10.66 6.75
N GLU A 44 7.93 -11.82 7.39
CA GLU A 44 7.07 -12.88 6.86
C GLU A 44 5.61 -12.42 6.77
N GLY A 45 5.12 -11.70 7.80
CA GLY A 45 3.78 -11.11 7.79
C GLY A 45 3.57 -10.11 6.66
N ILE A 46 4.56 -9.25 6.39
CA ILE A 46 4.52 -8.28 5.29
C ILE A 46 4.53 -9.01 3.94
N LYS A 47 5.45 -9.96 3.72
CA LYS A 47 5.51 -10.75 2.48
C LYS A 47 4.18 -11.42 2.17
N ARG A 48 3.59 -12.07 3.16
CA ARG A 48 2.31 -12.76 2.98
C ARG A 48 1.16 -11.81 2.70
N THR A 49 1.16 -10.62 3.30
CA THR A 49 0.16 -9.59 3.01
C THR A 49 0.30 -9.09 1.58
N GLU A 50 1.53 -8.84 1.12
CA GLU A 50 1.83 -8.43 -0.25
C GLU A 50 1.44 -9.50 -1.28
N GLU A 51 1.72 -10.78 -1.01
CA GLU A 51 1.32 -11.90 -1.89
C GLU A 51 -0.20 -11.99 -2.04
N ILE A 52 -0.94 -11.88 -0.93
CA ILE A 52 -2.41 -11.93 -0.95
C ILE A 52 -2.95 -10.76 -1.76
N TYR A 53 -2.44 -9.55 -1.48
CA TYR A 53 -2.87 -8.35 -2.17
C TYR A 53 -2.55 -8.39 -3.67
N SER A 54 -1.33 -8.80 -4.05
CA SER A 54 -0.94 -8.92 -5.46
C SER A 54 -1.83 -9.90 -6.21
N ARG A 55 -2.12 -11.06 -5.59
CA ARG A 55 -3.02 -12.06 -6.18
C ARG A 55 -4.44 -11.50 -6.37
N GLU A 56 -5.00 -10.84 -5.38
CA GLU A 56 -6.32 -10.21 -5.48
C GLU A 56 -6.39 -9.20 -6.63
N MET A 57 -5.37 -8.36 -6.75
CA MET A 57 -5.28 -7.36 -7.82
C MET A 57 -5.10 -8.00 -9.19
N GLU A 58 -4.28 -9.04 -9.30
CA GLU A 58 -4.10 -9.80 -10.56
C GLU A 58 -5.39 -10.50 -10.98
N GLU A 59 -6.09 -11.17 -10.06
CA GLU A 59 -7.37 -11.81 -10.34
C GLU A 59 -8.43 -10.78 -10.80
N PHE A 60 -8.46 -9.60 -10.17
CA PHE A 60 -9.36 -8.53 -10.60
C PHE A 60 -8.98 -8.02 -12.00
N ALA A 61 -7.70 -7.78 -12.26
CA ALA A 61 -7.20 -7.28 -13.54
C ALA A 61 -7.41 -8.29 -14.68
N CYS A 62 -7.31 -9.60 -14.41
CA CYS A 62 -7.62 -10.65 -15.40
C CYS A 62 -9.09 -10.66 -15.81
N LYS A 63 -9.99 -10.33 -14.88
CA LYS A 63 -11.45 -10.28 -15.14
C LYS A 63 -11.91 -8.96 -15.75
N ASN A 64 -11.12 -7.90 -15.59
CA ASN A 64 -11.47 -6.55 -15.97
C ASN A 64 -10.39 -5.97 -16.87
N ASN A 65 -10.70 -5.82 -18.16
CA ASN A 65 -9.76 -5.27 -19.15
C ASN A 65 -9.70 -3.73 -19.20
N ASP A 66 -10.28 -3.03 -18.24
CA ASP A 66 -10.38 -1.57 -18.20
C ASP A 66 -9.44 -1.01 -17.11
N VAL A 67 -8.47 -0.20 -17.51
CA VAL A 67 -7.47 0.39 -16.60
C VAL A 67 -8.13 1.24 -15.52
N MET A 68 -9.19 1.99 -15.85
CA MET A 68 -9.86 2.83 -14.84
C MET A 68 -10.58 2.00 -13.79
N ARG A 69 -11.19 0.88 -14.17
CA ARG A 69 -11.79 -0.05 -13.19
C ARG A 69 -10.75 -0.66 -12.27
N ILE A 70 -9.58 -1.01 -12.80
CA ILE A 70 -8.48 -1.57 -12.01
C ILE A 70 -7.98 -0.54 -10.99
N ILE A 71 -7.76 0.72 -11.39
CA ILE A 71 -7.26 1.76 -10.48
C ILE A 71 -8.29 2.16 -9.43
N LEU A 72 -9.59 2.17 -9.79
CA LEU A 72 -10.66 2.44 -8.84
C LEU A 72 -10.79 1.32 -7.80
N HIS A 73 -10.69 0.06 -8.23
CA HIS A 73 -10.66 -1.07 -7.31
C HIS A 73 -9.44 -1.02 -6.36
N PHE A 74 -8.25 -0.74 -6.90
CA PHE A 74 -7.06 -0.48 -6.08
C PHE A 74 -7.30 0.59 -5.02
N TYR A 75 -7.91 1.70 -5.42
CA TYR A 75 -8.23 2.82 -4.53
C TYR A 75 -9.18 2.39 -3.40
N GLU A 76 -10.26 1.69 -3.72
CA GLU A 76 -11.24 1.19 -2.75
C GLU A 76 -10.59 0.25 -1.73
N VAL A 77 -9.81 -0.72 -2.20
CA VAL A 77 -9.10 -1.67 -1.33
C VAL A 77 -8.12 -0.95 -0.42
N LYS A 78 -7.38 0.04 -0.94
CA LYS A 78 -6.46 0.85 -0.11
C LYS A 78 -7.17 1.70 0.94
N LEU A 79 -8.28 2.32 0.60
CA LEU A 79 -9.08 3.07 1.58
C LEU A 79 -9.56 2.17 2.73
N GLN A 80 -10.09 0.99 2.41
CA GLN A 80 -10.52 0.02 3.41
C GLN A 80 -9.36 -0.43 4.30
N GLN A 81 -8.19 -0.70 3.72
CA GLN A 81 -7.01 -1.08 4.50
C GLN A 81 -6.58 0.02 5.47
N LEU A 82 -6.55 1.28 5.01
CA LEU A 82 -6.12 2.43 5.81
C LEU A 82 -7.05 2.74 6.98
N GLU A 83 -8.30 2.26 6.97
CA GLU A 83 -9.25 2.42 8.08
C GLU A 83 -8.76 1.74 9.37
N TYR A 84 -8.06 0.62 9.24
CA TYR A 84 -7.66 -0.22 10.37
C TYR A 84 -6.18 -0.18 10.70
N ILE A 85 -5.39 0.57 9.91
CA ILE A 85 -3.93 0.60 10.08
C ILE A 85 -3.53 1.83 10.88
N ASN A 86 -2.87 1.60 12.02
CA ASN A 86 -2.19 2.66 12.76
C ASN A 86 -1.02 3.22 11.91
N PRO A 87 -0.94 4.53 11.69
CA PRO A 87 0.14 5.14 10.91
C PRO A 87 1.55 4.78 11.39
N LEU A 88 1.73 4.56 12.69
CA LEU A 88 2.99 4.13 13.27
C LEU A 88 3.50 2.80 12.69
N PHE A 89 2.60 1.94 12.18
CA PHE A 89 3.02 0.73 11.50
C PHE A 89 3.97 1.03 10.35
N PHE A 90 3.64 2.00 9.49
CA PHE A 90 4.45 2.37 8.33
C PHE A 90 5.80 3.00 8.70
N THR A 91 5.82 3.88 9.72
CA THR A 91 7.05 4.56 10.14
C THR A 91 7.96 3.69 10.99
N GLU A 92 7.43 2.66 11.63
CA GLU A 92 8.19 1.77 12.51
C GLU A 92 8.71 0.53 11.79
N MET A 93 8.00 0.01 10.78
CA MET A 93 8.42 -1.20 10.05
C MET A 93 9.73 -0.98 9.28
N THR A 94 9.97 0.21 8.73
CA THR A 94 11.20 0.56 8.01
C THR A 94 12.43 0.69 8.89
N ARG A 95 12.28 0.65 10.22
CA ARG A 95 13.41 0.60 11.16
C ARG A 95 14.03 -0.79 11.31
N TYR A 96 13.39 -1.80 10.76
CA TYR A 96 13.85 -3.18 10.73
C TYR A 96 14.55 -3.42 9.39
N HIS A 97 15.84 -3.70 9.44
CA HIS A 97 16.71 -3.74 8.27
C HIS A 97 16.24 -4.72 7.20
N LYS A 98 15.89 -5.96 7.60
CA LYS A 98 15.39 -6.97 6.66
C LYS A 98 14.07 -6.55 5.99
N VAL A 99 13.24 -5.80 6.71
CA VAL A 99 11.96 -5.28 6.18
C VAL A 99 12.23 -4.15 5.21
N ASP A 100 13.09 -3.21 5.56
CA ASP A 100 13.45 -2.08 4.71
C ASP A 100 14.08 -2.53 3.41
N ASP A 101 15.05 -3.45 3.46
CA ASP A 101 15.68 -4.08 2.29
C ASP A 101 14.64 -4.75 1.37
N TYR A 102 13.69 -5.49 1.97
CA TYR A 102 12.63 -6.15 1.21
C TYR A 102 11.72 -5.13 0.52
N LEU A 103 11.29 -4.08 1.25
CA LEU A 103 10.41 -3.03 0.69
C LEU A 103 11.10 -2.26 -0.44
N ASN A 104 12.37 -1.92 -0.29
CA ASN A 104 13.17 -1.28 -1.33
C ASN A 104 13.27 -2.15 -2.58
N LYS A 105 13.52 -3.46 -2.41
CA LYS A 105 13.58 -4.40 -3.54
C LYS A 105 12.26 -4.47 -4.30
N ILE A 106 11.13 -4.68 -3.60
CA ILE A 106 9.83 -4.79 -4.28
C ILE A 106 9.37 -3.47 -4.88
N SER A 107 9.78 -2.32 -4.34
CA SER A 107 9.49 -1.00 -4.94
C SER A 107 10.08 -0.89 -6.34
N VAL A 108 11.33 -1.31 -6.52
CA VAL A 108 11.99 -1.32 -7.83
C VAL A 108 11.27 -2.24 -8.82
N GLU A 109 10.91 -3.45 -8.38
CA GLU A 109 10.18 -4.43 -9.22
C GLU A 109 8.78 -3.89 -9.62
N LYS A 110 8.06 -3.30 -8.68
CA LYS A 110 6.72 -2.73 -8.92
C LYS A 110 6.74 -1.52 -9.85
N LYS A 111 7.80 -0.72 -9.84
CA LYS A 111 7.90 0.49 -10.67
C LYS A 111 7.70 0.18 -12.17
N GLN A 112 8.29 -0.89 -12.68
CA GLN A 112 8.14 -1.28 -14.08
C GLN A 112 6.68 -1.64 -14.41
N ASN A 113 6.01 -2.37 -13.52
CA ASN A 113 4.60 -2.72 -13.69
C ASN A 113 3.69 -1.48 -13.69
N VAL A 114 3.98 -0.52 -12.82
CA VAL A 114 3.24 0.76 -12.77
C VAL A 114 3.40 1.55 -14.05
N LEU A 115 4.61 1.62 -14.62
CA LEU A 115 4.84 2.30 -15.90
C LEU A 115 4.11 1.62 -17.06
N GLN A 116 4.12 0.28 -17.12
CA GLN A 116 3.34 -0.47 -18.12
C GLN A 116 1.83 -0.21 -17.97
N PHE A 117 1.34 -0.12 -16.74
CA PHE A 117 -0.05 0.22 -16.45
C PHE A 117 -0.40 1.61 -16.97
N PHE A 118 0.45 2.63 -16.79
CA PHE A 118 0.24 3.96 -17.36
C PHE A 118 0.24 3.95 -18.89
N MET A 119 1.17 3.24 -19.52
CA MET A 119 1.21 3.10 -20.99
C MET A 119 -0.08 2.48 -21.54
N ARG A 120 -0.61 1.48 -20.83
CA ARG A 120 -1.90 0.89 -21.17
C ARG A 120 -3.03 1.91 -21.03
N GLY A 121 -3.07 2.69 -19.95
CA GLY A 121 -4.08 3.74 -19.75
C GLY A 121 -4.05 4.85 -20.79
N ILE A 122 -2.86 5.19 -21.31
CA ILE A 122 -2.69 6.09 -22.46
C ILE A 122 -3.32 5.45 -23.71
N ALA A 123 -3.00 4.19 -24.01
CA ALA A 123 -3.53 3.48 -25.16
C ALA A 123 -5.07 3.34 -25.12
N GLU A 124 -5.65 3.17 -23.94
CA GLU A 124 -7.09 3.15 -23.70
C GLU A 124 -7.73 4.55 -23.71
N GLY A 125 -6.92 5.61 -23.77
CA GLY A 125 -7.36 7.02 -23.87
C GLY A 125 -7.81 7.62 -22.53
N TYR A 126 -7.44 7.03 -21.40
CA TYR A 126 -7.76 7.53 -20.06
C TYR A 126 -6.73 8.51 -19.52
N PHE A 127 -5.46 8.36 -19.90
CA PHE A 127 -4.36 9.15 -19.37
C PHE A 127 -3.72 10.03 -20.44
N LEU A 128 -3.19 11.18 -20.03
CA LEU A 128 -2.57 12.17 -20.89
C LEU A 128 -1.22 11.66 -21.44
N PRO A 129 -1.04 11.57 -22.78
CA PRO A 129 0.21 11.07 -23.35
C PRO A 129 1.37 12.08 -23.27
N SER A 130 1.09 13.34 -22.90
CA SER A 130 2.09 14.42 -22.80
C SER A 130 2.89 14.41 -21.50
N LEU A 131 2.54 13.57 -20.53
CA LEU A 131 3.20 13.50 -19.23
C LEU A 131 4.34 12.49 -19.20
N ASN A 132 5.38 12.82 -18.44
CA ASN A 132 6.42 11.87 -18.10
C ASN A 132 6.01 11.07 -16.84
N TYR A 133 5.62 9.83 -17.03
CA TYR A 133 5.10 8.99 -15.94
C TYR A 133 6.15 8.51 -14.94
N ASP A 134 7.45 8.51 -15.30
CA ASP A 134 8.52 8.33 -14.31
C ASP A 134 8.49 9.45 -13.27
N ILE A 135 8.29 10.71 -13.73
CA ILE A 135 8.18 11.86 -12.83
C ILE A 135 6.91 11.78 -12.01
N VAL A 136 5.77 11.37 -12.60
CA VAL A 136 4.50 11.20 -11.87
C VAL A 136 4.63 10.19 -10.74
N VAL A 137 5.25 9.03 -10.99
CA VAL A 137 5.52 8.01 -9.97
C VAL A 137 6.41 8.58 -8.86
N TRP A 138 7.49 9.25 -9.24
CA TRP A 138 8.43 9.83 -8.27
C TRP A 138 7.77 10.91 -7.38
N LEU A 139 6.93 11.77 -7.95
CA LEU A 139 6.15 12.77 -7.20
C LEU A 139 5.16 12.10 -6.23
N GLY A 140 4.54 10.99 -6.64
CA GLY A 140 3.67 10.20 -5.78
C GLY A 140 4.40 9.64 -4.56
N GLU A 141 5.57 9.02 -4.78
CA GLU A 141 6.42 8.49 -3.72
C GLU A 141 6.92 9.60 -2.78
N ALA A 142 7.40 10.72 -3.35
CA ALA A 142 7.89 11.85 -2.57
C ALA A 142 6.79 12.48 -1.69
N SER A 143 5.57 12.59 -2.22
CA SER A 143 4.43 13.12 -1.45
C SER A 143 4.06 12.20 -0.28
N MET A 144 4.02 10.88 -0.50
CA MET A 144 3.76 9.91 0.58
C MET A 144 4.85 9.92 1.65
N ASN A 145 6.12 9.99 1.23
CA ASN A 145 7.25 10.11 2.15
C ASN A 145 7.15 11.40 2.99
N TYR A 146 6.74 12.52 2.37
CA TYR A 146 6.50 13.77 3.10
C TYR A 146 5.39 13.61 4.15
N VAL A 147 4.25 13.02 3.79
CA VAL A 147 3.13 12.76 4.72
C VAL A 147 3.60 11.97 5.94
N MET A 148 4.40 10.92 5.72
CA MET A 148 4.88 10.06 6.81
C MET A 148 5.95 10.75 7.68
N ASN A 149 6.88 11.48 7.06
CA ASN A 149 7.98 12.15 7.76
C ASN A 149 7.52 13.40 8.53
N SER A 150 6.58 14.19 7.97
CA SER A 150 5.98 15.35 8.64
C SER A 150 4.93 14.96 9.68
N LYS A 151 4.56 13.68 9.74
CA LYS A 151 3.52 13.15 10.61
C LYS A 151 2.15 13.80 10.39
N LEU A 152 1.84 14.16 9.15
CA LEU A 152 0.56 14.78 8.80
C LEU A 152 -0.66 13.95 9.27
N TYR A 153 -0.45 12.64 9.47
CA TYR A 153 -1.44 11.73 10.03
C TYR A 153 -1.79 11.99 11.52
N GLU A 154 -1.04 12.84 12.24
CA GLU A 154 -1.41 13.29 13.59
C GLU A 154 -2.48 14.38 13.54
N GLU A 155 -2.60 15.11 12.40
CA GLU A 155 -3.59 16.16 12.17
C GLU A 155 -4.82 15.67 11.39
N TYR A 156 -4.62 14.79 10.41
CA TYR A 156 -5.67 14.28 9.52
C TYR A 156 -5.65 12.75 9.44
N PRO A 157 -6.82 12.08 9.37
CA PRO A 157 -6.87 10.63 9.17
C PRO A 157 -6.16 10.20 7.88
N LEU A 158 -5.41 9.10 7.92
CA LEU A 158 -4.71 8.58 6.72
C LEU A 158 -5.62 8.37 5.52
N GLN A 159 -6.85 7.95 5.74
CA GLN A 159 -7.84 7.79 4.67
C GLN A 159 -8.16 9.14 3.99
N GLU A 160 -8.31 10.21 4.77
CA GLU A 160 -8.58 11.54 4.23
C GLU A 160 -7.40 12.06 3.44
N ILE A 161 -6.18 11.91 3.96
CA ILE A 161 -4.95 12.26 3.26
C ILE A 161 -4.87 11.50 1.94
N PHE A 162 -5.07 10.17 1.97
CA PHE A 162 -4.99 9.32 0.78
C PHE A 162 -6.07 9.66 -0.24
N LYS A 163 -7.31 9.89 0.21
CA LYS A 163 -8.42 10.30 -0.65
C LYS A 163 -8.10 11.59 -1.40
N ASN A 164 -7.65 12.62 -0.71
CA ASN A 164 -7.30 13.91 -1.34
C ASN A 164 -6.09 13.77 -2.27
N PHE A 165 -5.04 13.07 -1.82
CA PHE A 165 -3.85 12.81 -2.62
C PHE A 165 -4.19 12.10 -3.94
N VAL A 166 -4.92 11.00 -3.89
CA VAL A 166 -5.31 10.23 -5.08
C VAL A 166 -6.22 11.06 -5.99
N SER A 167 -7.20 11.77 -5.41
CA SER A 167 -8.12 12.62 -6.20
C SER A 167 -7.37 13.70 -7.00
N VAL A 168 -6.40 14.36 -6.38
CA VAL A 168 -5.61 15.42 -7.05
C VAL A 168 -4.70 14.82 -8.13
N LEU A 169 -3.95 13.76 -7.79
CA LEU A 169 -3.02 13.15 -8.74
C LEU A 169 -3.74 12.48 -9.90
N LEU A 170 -4.74 11.64 -9.63
CA LEU A 170 -5.48 10.94 -10.69
C LEU A 170 -6.12 11.95 -11.66
N ARG A 171 -6.79 12.96 -11.14
CA ARG A 171 -7.37 14.01 -12.01
C ARG A 171 -6.31 14.72 -12.84
N GLY A 172 -5.15 14.97 -12.27
CA GLY A 172 -4.07 15.70 -12.91
C GLY A 172 -3.50 15.01 -14.15
N TYR A 173 -3.54 13.68 -14.22
CA TYR A 173 -3.06 12.96 -15.39
C TYR A 173 -4.16 12.27 -16.23
N CYS A 174 -5.43 12.41 -15.85
CA CYS A 174 -6.55 11.91 -16.63
C CYS A 174 -6.96 12.84 -17.78
N THR A 175 -7.33 12.25 -18.91
CA THR A 175 -8.10 12.90 -19.97
C THR A 175 -9.52 13.19 -19.49
N GLU A 176 -10.32 13.94 -20.27
CA GLU A 176 -11.76 14.12 -19.97
C GLU A 176 -12.50 12.79 -19.82
N LYS A 177 -12.15 11.79 -20.65
CA LYS A 177 -12.72 10.42 -20.54
C LYS A 177 -12.42 9.80 -19.19
N GLY A 178 -11.17 9.92 -18.73
CA GLY A 178 -10.75 9.40 -17.42
C GLY A 178 -11.41 10.14 -16.27
N GLN A 179 -11.48 11.48 -16.35
CA GLN A 179 -12.11 12.31 -15.32
C GLN A 179 -13.60 12.00 -15.13
N ARG A 180 -14.36 11.79 -16.22
CA ARG A 180 -15.77 11.40 -16.14
C ARG A 180 -15.97 10.08 -15.38
N MET A 181 -15.09 9.10 -15.60
CA MET A 181 -15.16 7.84 -14.85
C MET A 181 -14.82 8.00 -13.36
N LEU A 182 -13.82 8.84 -13.06
CA LEU A 182 -13.47 9.18 -11.67
C LEU A 182 -14.65 9.83 -10.95
N ASP A 183 -15.27 10.83 -11.56
CA ASP A 183 -16.38 11.58 -10.99
C ASP A 183 -17.61 10.72 -10.72
N ALA A 184 -17.89 9.77 -11.60
CA ALA A 184 -19.01 8.83 -11.43
C ALA A 184 -18.81 7.82 -10.28
N THR A 185 -17.56 7.64 -9.80
CA THR A 185 -17.24 6.59 -8.82
C THR A 185 -16.76 7.14 -7.48
N LEU A 186 -16.03 8.27 -7.48
CA LEU A 186 -15.39 8.81 -6.27
C LEU A 186 -16.16 9.99 -5.65
N PHE A 187 -17.09 10.59 -6.39
CA PHE A 187 -17.86 11.77 -6.00
C PHE A 187 -19.34 11.58 -6.31
#